data_c911799c38722c820d25d71bf4c34b04
#
_entry.id   c911799c38722c820d25d71bf4c34b04
#
_cell.length_a   1.000
_cell.length_b   1.000
_cell.length_c   1.000
_cell.angle_alpha   90.00
_cell.angle_beta   90.00
_cell.angle_gamma   90.00
#
_symmetry.space_group_name_H-M   'P 1'
#
loop_
_entity.id
_entity.type
_entity.pdbx_description
1 polymer ?
#
loop_
_entity_poly.entity_id
_entity_poly.type
_entity_poly.pdbx_seq_one_letter_code
_entity_poly.pdbx_strand_id
1 'polypeptide(L)'
;MDKKKVLYIHSLNTSFVRKDIGLLEANFITKKSFFNPNKKPLVPFQFIKQFFFLLFNIWGSNIVIVQFAGYQSFLPAFYAKIFRKPCLIVLGGTDCVSFPSINYGNFNRPVLKTFTAWSLRLATHFAPVHKSLVESNYTYTKDDYPKQGYKTFCPKIKGGYTELFYGYDATQFRNDESKTPNSFITVGFLNYPNFYRKGIDLIVEMAKSYPDNRFTVVGGTIDDIPVINVPPNVKLVDSVSYDELKALYAKHEFYLQLSIC
;
A
#
# COMPACT_ATOMS: atom_id res chain seq x y z
N MET A 1 -26.32 -5.80 -22.54
CA MET A 1 -25.67 -6.71 -21.56
C MET A 1 -25.91 -6.13 -20.17
N ASP A 2 -26.45 -6.93 -19.26
CA ASP A 2 -26.62 -6.48 -17.87
C ASP A 2 -25.26 -6.24 -17.21
N LYS A 3 -25.10 -5.07 -16.58
CA LYS A 3 -23.87 -4.74 -15.86
C LYS A 3 -23.64 -5.76 -14.74
N LYS A 4 -22.42 -6.31 -14.66
CA LYS A 4 -22.03 -7.20 -13.56
C LYS A 4 -22.03 -6.46 -12.22
N LYS A 5 -22.38 -7.16 -11.14
CA LYS A 5 -22.45 -6.61 -9.77
C LYS A 5 -21.17 -6.93 -8.99
N VAL A 6 -20.56 -5.92 -8.44
CA VAL A 6 -19.30 -5.98 -7.69
C VAL A 6 -19.54 -5.57 -6.23
N LEU A 7 -19.05 -6.37 -5.29
CA LEU A 7 -18.90 -5.95 -3.89
C LEU A 7 -17.46 -5.49 -3.70
N TYR A 8 -17.27 -4.22 -3.35
CA TYR A 8 -15.96 -3.63 -3.11
C TYR A 8 -15.78 -3.26 -1.64
N ILE A 9 -14.79 -3.88 -1.00
CA ILE A 9 -14.48 -3.69 0.42
C ILE A 9 -13.13 -2.98 0.53
N HIS A 10 -13.09 -1.87 1.27
CA HIS A 10 -11.87 -1.09 1.44
C HIS A 10 -11.71 -0.59 2.89
N SER A 11 -10.47 -0.32 3.28
CA SER A 11 -10.11 0.15 4.62
C SER A 11 -9.48 1.54 4.62
N LEU A 12 -9.25 2.11 3.46
CA LEU A 12 -8.65 3.43 3.26
C LEU A 12 -9.54 4.30 2.38
N ASN A 13 -9.36 5.61 2.47
CA ASN A 13 -10.00 6.59 1.60
C ASN A 13 -8.95 7.49 0.90
N THR A 14 -7.91 6.84 0.40
CA THR A 14 -6.80 7.48 -0.32
C THR A 14 -7.16 7.74 -1.78
N SER A 15 -6.32 8.51 -2.48
CA SER A 15 -6.52 8.87 -3.88
C SER A 15 -6.65 7.65 -4.80
N PHE A 16 -5.82 6.64 -4.63
CA PHE A 16 -5.87 5.41 -5.43
C PHE A 16 -7.15 4.59 -5.17
N VAL A 17 -7.62 4.49 -3.92
CA VAL A 17 -8.89 3.81 -3.61
C VAL A 17 -10.08 4.55 -4.23
N ARG A 18 -10.07 5.90 -4.22
CA ARG A 18 -11.13 6.69 -4.89
C ARG A 18 -11.11 6.48 -6.41
N LYS A 19 -9.92 6.36 -7.03
CA LYS A 19 -9.80 6.03 -8.46
C LYS A 19 -10.36 4.63 -8.76
N ASP A 20 -10.02 3.63 -7.95
CA ASP A 20 -10.55 2.27 -8.10
C ASP A 20 -12.08 2.26 -8.00
N ILE A 21 -12.64 2.97 -7.02
CA ILE A 21 -14.10 3.12 -6.86
C ILE A 21 -14.71 3.76 -8.11
N GLY A 22 -14.14 4.86 -8.60
CA GLY A 22 -14.63 5.55 -9.80
C GLY A 22 -14.61 4.65 -11.04
N LEU A 23 -13.54 3.89 -11.25
CA LEU A 23 -13.44 2.92 -12.35
C LEU A 23 -14.46 1.78 -12.23
N LEU A 24 -14.67 1.26 -11.01
CA LEU A 24 -15.64 0.21 -10.77
C LEU A 24 -17.07 0.71 -10.98
N GLU A 25 -17.42 1.90 -10.49
CA GLU A 25 -18.77 2.48 -10.63
C GLU A 25 -19.10 2.87 -12.09
N ALA A 26 -18.10 3.28 -12.87
CA ALA A 26 -18.28 3.55 -14.29
C ALA A 26 -18.66 2.31 -15.10
N ASN A 27 -18.12 1.14 -14.74
CA ASN A 27 -18.22 -0.08 -15.54
C ASN A 27 -19.15 -1.16 -14.95
N PHE A 28 -19.43 -1.13 -13.64
CA PHE A 28 -20.16 -2.15 -12.91
C PHE A 28 -21.21 -1.57 -11.98
N ILE A 29 -22.17 -2.39 -11.56
CA ILE A 29 -23.05 -2.06 -10.44
C ILE A 29 -22.27 -2.36 -9.15
N THR A 30 -21.71 -1.32 -8.51
CA THR A 30 -20.79 -1.46 -7.40
C THR A 30 -21.48 -1.15 -6.07
N LYS A 31 -21.43 -2.09 -5.11
CA LYS A 31 -21.77 -1.85 -3.70
C LYS A 31 -20.50 -1.83 -2.87
N LYS A 32 -20.35 -0.78 -2.05
CA LYS A 32 -19.13 -0.50 -1.26
C LYS A 32 -19.36 -0.74 0.22
N SER A 33 -18.33 -1.24 0.91
CA SER A 33 -18.27 -1.32 2.36
C SER A 33 -16.93 -0.82 2.86
N PHE A 34 -16.96 0.15 3.76
CA PHE A 34 -15.78 0.69 4.43
C PHE A 34 -15.59 0.02 5.80
N PHE A 35 -14.37 -0.44 6.06
CA PHE A 35 -13.96 -1.05 7.32
C PHE A 35 -12.68 -0.35 7.83
N ASN A 36 -12.75 0.32 8.98
CA ASN A 36 -11.62 1.05 9.54
C ASN A 36 -10.85 0.22 10.60
N PRO A 37 -9.73 -0.41 10.27
CA PRO A 37 -8.97 -1.24 11.20
C PRO A 37 -8.22 -0.42 12.27
N ASN A 38 -8.04 0.89 12.07
CA ASN A 38 -7.27 1.75 12.98
C ASN A 38 -8.04 2.11 14.26
N LYS A 39 -9.36 2.08 14.21
CA LYS A 39 -10.21 2.29 15.39
C LYS A 39 -10.42 0.97 16.13
N LYS A 40 -9.38 0.50 16.84
CA LYS A 40 -9.36 -0.81 17.52
C LYS A 40 -10.61 -1.14 18.34
N PRO A 41 -11.15 -0.26 19.20
CA PRO A 41 -12.35 -0.57 19.99
C PRO A 41 -13.60 -0.80 19.13
N LEU A 42 -13.65 -0.24 17.91
CA LEU A 42 -14.79 -0.37 17.01
C LEU A 42 -14.68 -1.56 16.05
N VAL A 43 -13.54 -2.26 16.03
CA VAL A 43 -13.31 -3.39 15.12
C VAL A 43 -14.38 -4.48 15.24
N PRO A 44 -14.81 -4.93 16.44
CA PRO A 44 -15.90 -5.91 16.57
C PRO A 44 -17.21 -5.40 15.95
N PHE A 45 -17.55 -4.14 16.18
CA PHE A 45 -18.75 -3.51 15.60
C PHE A 45 -18.68 -3.47 14.06
N GLN A 46 -17.52 -3.22 13.50
CA GLN A 46 -17.31 -3.21 12.05
C GLN A 46 -17.42 -4.61 11.45
N PHE A 47 -17.01 -5.65 12.17
CA PHE A 47 -17.27 -7.04 11.77
C PHE A 47 -18.76 -7.33 11.70
N ILE A 48 -19.55 -6.91 12.70
CA ILE A 48 -21.01 -7.08 12.69
C ILE A 48 -21.63 -6.34 11.50
N LYS A 49 -21.26 -5.09 11.28
CA LYS A 49 -21.73 -4.30 10.13
C LYS A 49 -21.38 -4.97 8.81
N GLN A 50 -20.15 -5.44 8.67
CA GLN A 50 -19.66 -6.10 7.46
C GLN A 50 -20.36 -7.45 7.25
N PHE A 51 -20.63 -8.20 8.32
CA PHE A 51 -21.38 -9.44 8.27
C PHE A 51 -22.77 -9.24 7.65
N PHE A 52 -23.55 -8.28 8.16
CA PHE A 52 -24.88 -8.00 7.60
C PHE A 52 -24.79 -7.43 6.17
N PHE A 53 -23.83 -6.56 5.88
CA PHE A 53 -23.61 -6.08 4.52
C PHE A 53 -23.39 -7.24 3.55
N LEU A 54 -22.55 -8.20 3.89
CA LEU A 54 -22.27 -9.37 3.04
C LEU A 54 -23.48 -10.28 2.96
N LEU A 55 -24.16 -10.57 4.07
CA LEU A 55 -25.34 -11.43 4.10
C LEU A 55 -26.40 -10.98 3.10
N PHE A 56 -26.69 -9.67 3.03
CA PHE A 56 -27.72 -9.13 2.15
C PHE A 56 -27.27 -8.86 0.71
N ASN A 57 -25.97 -8.89 0.41
CA ASN A 57 -25.47 -8.47 -0.90
C ASN A 57 -24.71 -9.56 -1.66
N ILE A 58 -24.23 -10.60 -0.99
CA ILE A 58 -23.39 -11.63 -1.62
C ILE A 58 -24.12 -12.45 -2.69
N TRP A 59 -25.40 -12.76 -2.47
CA TRP A 59 -26.21 -13.56 -3.38
C TRP A 59 -26.27 -12.99 -4.80
N GLY A 60 -26.54 -11.70 -4.89
CA GLY A 60 -26.67 -11.00 -6.18
C GLY A 60 -25.34 -10.54 -6.77
N SER A 61 -24.19 -10.77 -6.13
CA SER A 61 -22.89 -10.34 -6.62
C SER A 61 -22.29 -11.36 -7.61
N ASN A 62 -21.50 -10.85 -8.55
CA ASN A 62 -20.70 -11.66 -9.45
C ASN A 62 -19.28 -11.87 -8.93
N ILE A 63 -18.74 -10.90 -8.18
CA ILE A 63 -17.38 -10.91 -7.63
C ILE A 63 -17.31 -10.09 -6.36
N VAL A 64 -16.42 -10.49 -5.46
CA VAL A 64 -16.01 -9.72 -4.28
C VAL A 64 -14.58 -9.24 -4.50
N ILE A 65 -14.36 -7.94 -4.40
CA ILE A 65 -13.03 -7.30 -4.49
C ILE A 65 -12.71 -6.68 -3.15
N VAL A 66 -11.54 -6.98 -2.61
CA VAL A 66 -11.09 -6.44 -1.33
C VAL A 66 -9.78 -5.71 -1.52
N GLN A 67 -9.74 -4.46 -1.08
CA GLN A 67 -8.53 -3.66 -1.05
C GLN A 67 -7.76 -3.98 0.24
N PHE A 68 -6.61 -4.60 0.06
CA PHE A 68 -5.67 -5.09 1.06
C PHE A 68 -6.17 -6.25 1.93
N ALA A 69 -5.24 -7.16 2.23
CA ALA A 69 -5.50 -8.24 3.16
C ALA A 69 -5.34 -7.77 4.63
N GLY A 70 -6.21 -8.28 5.52
CA GLY A 70 -6.21 -7.93 6.94
C GLY A 70 -7.55 -8.27 7.60
N TYR A 71 -7.93 -7.53 8.61
CA TYR A 71 -9.23 -7.73 9.29
C TYR A 71 -10.41 -7.59 8.33
N GLN A 72 -10.38 -6.57 7.47
CA GLN A 72 -11.44 -6.24 6.51
C GLN A 72 -11.67 -7.30 5.43
N SER A 73 -10.68 -8.14 5.17
CA SER A 73 -10.72 -9.11 4.07
C SER A 73 -11.23 -10.49 4.49
N PHE A 74 -11.25 -10.79 5.80
CA PHE A 74 -11.59 -12.12 6.27
C PHE A 74 -13.04 -12.51 5.96
N LEU A 75 -14.02 -11.74 6.43
CA LEU A 75 -15.42 -12.05 6.17
C LEU A 75 -15.76 -12.05 4.67
N PRO A 76 -15.31 -11.07 3.86
CA PRO A 76 -15.53 -11.10 2.42
C PRO A 76 -15.01 -12.37 1.73
N ALA A 77 -13.77 -12.79 2.06
CA ALA A 77 -13.19 -14.00 1.50
C ALA A 77 -13.93 -15.27 1.99
N PHE A 78 -14.34 -15.30 3.25
CA PHE A 78 -15.11 -16.39 3.83
C PHE A 78 -16.49 -16.53 3.17
N TYR A 79 -17.24 -15.44 3.05
CA TYR A 79 -18.54 -15.45 2.37
C TYR A 79 -18.40 -15.81 0.90
N ALA A 80 -17.43 -15.22 0.21
CA ALA A 80 -17.17 -15.57 -1.19
C ALA A 80 -16.90 -17.08 -1.36
N LYS A 81 -16.14 -17.69 -0.45
CA LYS A 81 -15.88 -19.13 -0.46
C LYS A 81 -17.15 -19.95 -0.27
N ILE A 82 -18.00 -19.62 0.74
CA ILE A 82 -19.26 -20.32 1.01
C ILE A 82 -20.23 -20.21 -0.19
N PHE A 83 -20.38 -19.00 -0.73
CA PHE A 83 -21.32 -18.72 -1.82
C PHE A 83 -20.73 -18.98 -3.21
N ARG A 84 -19.53 -19.59 -3.28
CA ARG A 84 -18.83 -19.93 -4.54
C ARG A 84 -18.68 -18.73 -5.48
N LYS A 85 -18.43 -17.54 -4.91
CA LYS A 85 -18.16 -16.32 -5.68
C LYS A 85 -16.66 -16.12 -5.82
N PRO A 86 -16.17 -15.61 -6.95
CA PRO A 86 -14.78 -15.17 -7.06
C PRO A 86 -14.47 -14.10 -6.01
N CYS A 87 -13.30 -14.22 -5.36
CA CYS A 87 -12.79 -13.24 -4.42
C CYS A 87 -11.39 -12.80 -4.87
N LEU A 88 -11.27 -11.52 -5.23
CA LEU A 88 -10.02 -10.87 -5.59
C LEU A 88 -9.53 -10.03 -4.42
N ILE A 89 -8.28 -10.24 -3.99
CA ILE A 89 -7.64 -9.35 -3.01
C ILE A 89 -6.52 -8.57 -3.71
N VAL A 90 -6.63 -7.25 -3.69
CA VAL A 90 -5.56 -6.35 -4.13
C VAL A 90 -4.54 -6.26 -3.01
N LEU A 91 -3.26 -6.48 -3.31
CA LEU A 91 -2.16 -6.52 -2.34
C LEU A 91 -1.25 -5.32 -2.54
N GLY A 92 -1.04 -4.52 -1.48
CA GLY A 92 -0.41 -3.21 -1.59
C GLY A 92 0.95 -3.06 -0.89
N GLY A 93 1.44 -4.08 -0.19
CA GLY A 93 2.75 -4.06 0.49
C GLY A 93 2.67 -4.50 1.94
N THR A 94 2.13 -3.68 2.85
CA THR A 94 2.01 -3.97 4.29
C THR A 94 1.42 -5.35 4.58
N ASP A 95 0.50 -5.78 3.75
CA ASP A 95 -0.22 -7.05 3.85
C ASP A 95 0.56 -8.25 3.32
N CYS A 96 1.76 -8.02 2.78
CA CYS A 96 2.62 -9.06 2.20
C CYS A 96 3.92 -9.30 2.95
N VAL A 97 4.29 -8.43 3.90
CA VAL A 97 5.65 -8.38 4.47
C VAL A 97 5.68 -8.51 5.99
N SER A 98 6.88 -8.79 6.52
CA SER A 98 7.22 -8.76 7.94
C SER A 98 8.64 -8.22 8.11
N PHE A 99 8.76 -7.02 8.69
CA PHE A 99 10.02 -6.39 9.08
C PHE A 99 10.02 -6.15 10.58
N PRO A 100 10.46 -7.13 11.39
CA PRO A 100 10.55 -6.99 12.84
C PRO A 100 11.43 -5.83 13.30
N SER A 101 12.54 -5.55 12.61
CA SER A 101 13.50 -4.49 12.94
C SER A 101 12.85 -3.10 13.02
N ILE A 102 11.83 -2.84 12.20
CA ILE A 102 11.11 -1.56 12.15
C ILE A 102 9.63 -1.69 12.56
N ASN A 103 9.24 -2.82 13.16
CA ASN A 103 7.88 -3.14 13.58
C ASN A 103 6.83 -2.92 12.47
N TYR A 104 7.13 -3.36 11.24
CA TYR A 104 6.31 -3.16 10.07
C TYR A 104 5.83 -4.45 9.42
N GLY A 105 4.63 -4.42 8.82
CA GLY A 105 4.01 -5.53 8.09
C GLY A 105 2.95 -6.28 8.89
N ASN A 106 1.95 -6.82 8.18
CA ASN A 106 0.87 -7.58 8.79
C ASN A 106 1.36 -8.87 9.43
N PHE A 107 2.37 -9.50 8.81
CA PHE A 107 2.93 -10.76 9.30
C PHE A 107 3.81 -10.60 10.55
N ASN A 108 4.14 -9.36 10.93
CA ASN A 108 4.82 -9.04 12.18
C ASN A 108 3.85 -8.92 13.39
N ARG A 109 2.53 -8.95 13.18
CA ARG A 109 1.51 -8.76 14.22
C ARG A 109 0.67 -10.03 14.36
N PRO A 110 0.73 -10.77 15.49
CA PRO A 110 0.16 -12.13 15.62
C PRO A 110 -1.32 -12.24 15.22
N VAL A 111 -2.18 -11.36 15.74
CA VAL A 111 -3.61 -11.40 15.44
C VAL A 111 -3.88 -11.02 13.97
N LEU A 112 -3.28 -9.92 13.51
CA LEU A 112 -3.45 -9.44 12.14
C LEU A 112 -2.88 -10.44 11.12
N LYS A 113 -1.73 -11.07 11.41
CA LYS A 113 -1.16 -12.17 10.65
C LYS A 113 -2.17 -13.29 10.41
N THR A 114 -2.89 -13.69 11.47
CA THR A 114 -3.88 -14.77 11.39
C THR A 114 -5.03 -14.41 10.45
N PHE A 115 -5.62 -13.23 10.61
CA PHE A 115 -6.70 -12.75 9.71
C PHE A 115 -6.21 -12.59 8.27
N THR A 116 -5.02 -12.04 8.07
CA THR A 116 -4.38 -11.92 6.75
C THR A 116 -4.21 -13.30 6.11
N ALA A 117 -3.62 -14.26 6.84
CA ALA A 117 -3.39 -15.61 6.33
C ALA A 117 -4.70 -16.36 6.00
N TRP A 118 -5.74 -16.24 6.83
CA TRP A 118 -7.03 -16.84 6.55
C TRP A 118 -7.68 -16.24 5.30
N SER A 119 -7.64 -14.91 5.16
CA SER A 119 -8.17 -14.22 3.98
C SER A 119 -7.50 -14.70 2.71
N LEU A 120 -6.16 -14.77 2.71
CA LEU A 120 -5.39 -15.21 1.56
C LEU A 120 -5.65 -16.68 1.18
N ARG A 121 -5.89 -17.57 2.17
CA ARG A 121 -6.22 -18.98 1.90
C ARG A 121 -7.61 -19.18 1.34
N LEU A 122 -8.54 -18.27 1.63
CA LEU A 122 -9.94 -18.33 1.20
C LEU A 122 -10.18 -17.64 -0.14
N ALA A 123 -9.37 -16.65 -0.50
CA ALA A 123 -9.48 -15.92 -1.75
C ALA A 123 -9.16 -16.80 -2.98
N THR A 124 -9.71 -16.43 -4.12
CA THR A 124 -9.54 -17.16 -5.38
C THR A 124 -8.45 -16.58 -6.26
N HIS A 125 -8.19 -15.28 -6.16
CA HIS A 125 -7.19 -14.59 -6.97
C HIS A 125 -6.59 -13.39 -6.23
N PHE A 126 -5.35 -13.01 -6.61
CA PHE A 126 -4.61 -11.91 -6.02
C PHE A 126 -4.20 -10.90 -7.09
N ALA A 127 -4.23 -9.63 -6.73
CA ALA A 127 -3.73 -8.55 -7.57
C ALA A 127 -2.64 -7.76 -6.80
N PRO A 128 -1.40 -8.30 -6.71
CA PRO A 128 -0.29 -7.55 -6.14
C PRO A 128 0.07 -6.36 -7.04
N VAL A 129 0.33 -5.20 -6.43
CA VAL A 129 0.72 -3.99 -7.17
C VAL A 129 2.15 -4.06 -7.71
N HIS A 130 2.93 -5.03 -7.26
CA HIS A 130 4.25 -5.36 -7.79
C HIS A 130 4.59 -6.83 -7.49
N LYS A 131 5.33 -7.48 -8.39
CA LYS A 131 5.72 -8.91 -8.26
C LYS A 131 6.54 -9.22 -7.01
N SER A 132 7.29 -8.26 -6.46
CA SER A 132 8.04 -8.44 -5.20
C SER A 132 7.15 -8.75 -4.00
N LEU A 133 5.87 -8.39 -4.06
CA LEU A 133 4.90 -8.70 -3.01
C LEU A 133 4.46 -10.17 -3.02
N VAL A 134 4.72 -10.89 -4.10
CA VAL A 134 4.48 -12.34 -4.20
C VAL A 134 5.56 -13.10 -3.44
N GLU A 135 6.80 -12.88 -3.83
CA GLU A 135 8.02 -13.37 -3.19
C GLU A 135 9.21 -12.54 -3.65
N SER A 136 10.09 -12.14 -2.72
CA SER A 136 11.32 -11.43 -3.02
C SER A 136 12.42 -11.76 -2.01
N ASN A 137 13.68 -11.68 -2.44
CA ASN A 137 14.82 -11.72 -1.55
C ASN A 137 14.99 -10.35 -0.88
N TYR A 138 15.42 -10.37 0.38
CA TYR A 138 15.64 -9.18 1.17
C TYR A 138 17.03 -9.24 1.80
N THR A 139 17.83 -8.20 1.56
CA THR A 139 19.25 -8.17 1.94
C THR A 139 19.64 -6.89 2.69
N TYR A 140 18.68 -6.01 2.99
CA TYR A 140 18.96 -4.72 3.64
C TYR A 140 19.51 -4.87 5.06
N THR A 141 18.93 -5.77 5.86
CA THR A 141 19.44 -6.11 7.20
C THR A 141 19.30 -7.61 7.48
N LYS A 142 20.18 -8.13 8.34
CA LYS A 142 20.12 -9.53 8.81
C LYS A 142 19.10 -9.74 9.94
N ASP A 143 18.57 -8.65 10.52
CA ASP A 143 17.61 -8.71 11.63
C ASP A 143 16.18 -9.07 11.15
N ASP A 144 15.96 -9.01 9.85
CA ASP A 144 14.68 -9.34 9.24
C ASP A 144 14.73 -10.67 8.48
N TYR A 145 13.57 -11.15 8.04
CA TYR A 145 13.47 -12.36 7.22
C TYR A 145 14.17 -12.16 5.88
N PRO A 146 15.02 -13.11 5.44
CA PRO A 146 15.76 -13.01 4.17
C PRO A 146 14.87 -13.11 2.93
N LYS A 147 13.63 -13.52 3.12
CA LYS A 147 12.60 -13.53 2.08
C LYS A 147 11.36 -12.80 2.56
N GLN A 148 10.79 -12.01 1.66
CA GLN A 148 9.54 -11.27 1.85
C GLN A 148 8.50 -11.69 0.80
N GLY A 149 7.27 -11.20 0.95
CA GLY A 149 6.16 -11.53 0.08
C GLY A 149 5.16 -12.50 0.70
N TYR A 150 3.89 -12.41 0.26
CA TYR A 150 2.81 -13.17 0.90
C TYR A 150 3.00 -14.69 0.78
N LYS A 151 3.65 -15.21 -0.27
CA LYS A 151 3.92 -16.64 -0.41
C LYS A 151 4.93 -17.16 0.61
N THR A 152 5.89 -16.32 0.98
CA THR A 152 6.85 -16.64 2.05
C THR A 152 6.13 -16.92 3.37
N PHE A 153 5.18 -16.07 3.74
CA PHE A 153 4.47 -16.18 5.01
C PHE A 153 3.21 -17.06 4.96
N CYS A 154 2.69 -17.32 3.74
CA CYS A 154 1.52 -18.17 3.51
C CYS A 154 1.77 -19.17 2.36
N PRO A 155 2.64 -20.17 2.51
CA PRO A 155 3.05 -21.05 1.40
C PRO A 155 1.93 -21.96 0.87
N LYS A 156 0.83 -22.14 1.61
CA LYS A 156 -0.30 -23.03 1.24
C LYS A 156 -1.43 -22.30 0.49
N ILE A 157 -1.14 -21.18 -0.17
CA ILE A 157 -2.12 -20.45 -0.98
C ILE A 157 -2.29 -21.15 -2.33
N LYS A 158 -3.57 -21.32 -2.74
CA LYS A 158 -3.93 -21.97 -4.02
C LYS A 158 -4.33 -20.96 -5.11
N GLY A 159 -4.66 -19.73 -4.76
CA GLY A 159 -5.08 -18.70 -5.73
C GLY A 159 -3.95 -18.26 -6.65
N GLY A 160 -4.28 -18.04 -7.93
CA GLY A 160 -3.39 -17.40 -8.89
C GLY A 160 -3.25 -15.91 -8.64
N TYR A 161 -2.32 -15.24 -9.34
CA TYR A 161 -2.21 -13.79 -9.26
C TYR A 161 -2.01 -13.16 -10.64
N THR A 162 -2.41 -11.89 -10.72
CA THR A 162 -2.13 -10.99 -11.84
C THR A 162 -1.59 -9.70 -11.28
N GLU A 163 -0.44 -9.25 -11.74
CA GLU A 163 0.15 -8.00 -11.30
C GLU A 163 -0.73 -6.81 -11.74
N LEU A 164 -1.04 -5.92 -10.81
CA LEU A 164 -1.93 -4.78 -11.03
C LEU A 164 -1.20 -3.48 -10.68
N PHE A 165 -0.67 -2.80 -11.68
CA PHE A 165 -0.01 -1.51 -11.49
C PHE A 165 -1.04 -0.40 -11.20
N TYR A 166 -0.70 0.49 -10.28
CA TYR A 166 -1.47 1.72 -10.11
C TYR A 166 -1.24 2.65 -11.31
N GLY A 167 -2.33 3.01 -11.97
CA GLY A 167 -2.30 3.98 -13.05
C GLY A 167 -2.31 5.43 -12.55
N TYR A 168 -1.78 6.32 -13.36
CA TYR A 168 -1.88 7.77 -13.17
C TYR A 168 -2.21 8.46 -14.50
N ASP A 169 -2.78 9.67 -14.40
CA ASP A 169 -3.04 10.50 -15.57
C ASP A 169 -1.81 11.32 -15.90
N ALA A 170 -1.07 10.88 -16.92
CA ALA A 170 0.17 11.52 -17.33
C ALA A 170 -0.02 12.97 -17.80
N THR A 171 -1.22 13.35 -18.22
CA THR A 171 -1.50 14.73 -18.68
C THR A 171 -1.40 15.76 -17.53
N GLN A 172 -1.60 15.31 -16.29
CA GLN A 172 -1.49 16.14 -15.09
C GLN A 172 -0.05 16.40 -14.64
N PHE A 173 0.93 15.69 -15.20
CA PHE A 173 2.34 15.77 -14.83
C PHE A 173 3.22 16.28 -15.97
N ARG A 174 2.63 16.98 -16.94
CA ARG A 174 3.41 17.67 -17.97
C ARG A 174 4.17 18.83 -17.34
N ASN A 175 5.43 18.95 -17.69
CA ASN A 175 6.29 20.02 -17.24
C ASN A 175 7.18 20.51 -18.37
N ASP A 176 7.09 21.81 -18.66
CA ASP A 176 7.91 22.52 -19.63
C ASP A 176 8.98 23.40 -18.92
N GLU A 177 9.09 23.33 -17.57
CA GLU A 177 10.05 24.09 -16.78
C GLU A 177 11.43 23.44 -16.82
N SER A 178 12.49 24.26 -16.78
CA SER A 178 13.86 23.80 -16.62
C SER A 178 14.07 23.20 -15.24
N LYS A 179 14.68 22.01 -15.21
CA LYS A 179 14.99 21.31 -13.96
C LYS A 179 16.24 21.87 -13.30
N THR A 180 16.27 21.85 -12.00
CA THR A 180 17.46 22.18 -11.21
C THR A 180 18.49 21.05 -11.38
N PRO A 181 19.70 21.31 -11.92
CA PRO A 181 20.72 20.27 -12.07
C PRO A 181 21.12 19.64 -10.74
N ASN A 182 21.47 18.36 -10.77
CA ASN A 182 21.92 17.58 -9.60
C ASN A 182 20.93 17.60 -8.43
N SER A 183 19.64 17.69 -8.72
CA SER A 183 18.58 17.72 -7.71
C SER A 183 17.78 16.43 -7.68
N PHE A 184 17.61 15.89 -6.48
CA PHE A 184 16.96 14.64 -6.21
C PHE A 184 15.78 14.87 -5.29
N ILE A 185 14.65 14.20 -5.56
CA ILE A 185 13.46 14.25 -4.70
C ILE A 185 12.97 12.85 -4.35
N THR A 186 12.55 12.67 -3.10
CA THR A 186 11.76 11.53 -2.66
C THR A 186 10.53 12.01 -1.93
N VAL A 187 9.46 11.20 -1.94
CA VAL A 187 8.18 11.54 -1.31
C VAL A 187 7.69 10.37 -0.47
N GLY A 188 7.38 10.63 0.79
CA GLY A 188 6.83 9.64 1.68
C GLY A 188 6.52 10.22 3.03
N PHE A 189 5.39 9.81 3.62
CA PHE A 189 5.06 10.23 4.98
C PHE A 189 6.15 9.79 5.96
N LEU A 190 6.80 10.75 6.63
CA LEU A 190 7.87 10.49 7.56
C LEU A 190 7.30 10.05 8.92
N ASN A 191 7.85 9.01 9.45
CA ASN A 191 7.79 8.53 10.83
C ASN A 191 8.85 7.43 10.97
N TYR A 192 9.08 6.95 12.20
CA TYR A 192 10.12 5.97 12.47
C TYR A 192 10.12 4.76 11.50
N PRO A 193 9.00 3.99 11.29
CA PRO A 193 9.06 2.86 10.37
C PRO A 193 9.23 3.29 8.90
N ASN A 194 8.67 4.42 8.50
CA ASN A 194 8.78 4.88 7.11
C ASN A 194 10.15 5.45 6.78
N PHE A 195 10.89 5.98 7.75
CA PHE A 195 12.25 6.45 7.56
C PHE A 195 13.12 5.35 6.92
N TYR A 196 13.10 4.15 7.50
CA TYR A 196 13.81 3.00 6.95
C TYR A 196 13.09 2.36 5.76
N ARG A 197 11.78 2.16 5.87
CA ARG A 197 10.99 1.53 4.82
C ARG A 197 11.07 2.26 3.48
N LYS A 198 11.15 3.59 3.50
CA LYS A 198 11.26 4.44 2.30
C LYS A 198 12.70 4.69 1.87
N GLY A 199 13.68 4.17 2.60
CA GLY A 199 15.10 4.35 2.31
C GLY A 199 15.57 5.78 2.50
N ILE A 200 14.96 6.54 3.43
CA ILE A 200 15.38 7.91 3.72
C ILE A 200 16.75 7.91 4.41
N ASP A 201 17.03 6.90 5.24
CA ASP A 201 18.33 6.64 5.82
C ASP A 201 19.43 6.50 4.75
N LEU A 202 19.13 5.75 3.66
CA LEU A 202 20.03 5.60 2.52
C LEU A 202 20.25 6.92 1.78
N ILE A 203 19.20 7.75 1.67
CA ILE A 203 19.31 9.09 1.06
C ILE A 203 20.21 10.00 1.91
N VAL A 204 20.08 9.94 3.23
CA VAL A 204 20.94 10.71 4.17
C VAL A 204 22.40 10.27 4.01
N GLU A 205 22.68 8.97 3.94
CA GLU A 205 24.04 8.47 3.73
C GLU A 205 24.59 8.86 2.34
N MET A 206 23.76 8.74 1.30
CA MET A 206 24.15 9.18 -0.04
C MET A 206 24.46 10.66 -0.09
N ALA A 207 23.69 11.50 0.61
CA ALA A 207 23.90 12.94 0.64
C ALA A 207 25.25 13.32 1.27
N LYS A 208 25.74 12.57 2.26
CA LYS A 208 27.09 12.77 2.82
C LYS A 208 28.19 12.52 1.80
N SER A 209 27.98 11.52 0.92
CA SER A 209 28.97 11.15 -0.10
C SER A 209 28.93 12.06 -1.34
N TYR A 210 27.84 12.82 -1.52
CA TYR A 210 27.66 13.70 -2.69
C TYR A 210 27.25 15.12 -2.24
N PRO A 211 28.19 15.90 -1.64
CA PRO A 211 27.89 17.21 -1.03
C PRO A 211 27.41 18.27 -2.02
N ASP A 212 27.80 18.15 -3.29
CA ASP A 212 27.40 19.09 -4.35
C ASP A 212 25.99 18.84 -4.90
N ASN A 213 25.37 17.71 -4.54
CA ASN A 213 24.02 17.36 -4.94
C ASN A 213 23.00 17.85 -3.92
N ARG A 214 21.78 18.11 -4.38
CA ARG A 214 20.66 18.61 -3.54
C ARG A 214 19.61 17.53 -3.40
N PHE A 215 19.29 17.16 -2.16
CA PHE A 215 18.29 16.14 -1.85
C PHE A 215 17.08 16.79 -1.17
N THR A 216 15.88 16.51 -1.67
CA THR A 216 14.62 16.97 -1.07
C THR A 216 13.80 15.75 -0.66
N VAL A 217 13.43 15.70 0.62
CA VAL A 217 12.56 14.68 1.19
C VAL A 217 11.26 15.34 1.59
N VAL A 218 10.14 14.92 0.98
CA VAL A 218 8.81 15.50 1.19
C VAL A 218 7.94 14.57 2.00
N GLY A 219 7.28 15.07 3.04
CA GLY A 219 6.27 14.37 3.82
C GLY A 219 6.50 14.32 5.32
N GLY A 220 7.33 15.24 5.87
CA GLY A 220 7.55 15.45 7.29
C GLY A 220 8.74 16.32 7.60
N THR A 221 8.98 16.54 8.88
CA THR A 221 9.99 17.43 9.43
C THR A 221 11.12 16.65 10.11
N ILE A 222 12.10 17.37 10.68
CA ILE A 222 13.21 16.78 11.44
C ILE A 222 12.72 16.00 12.66
N ASP A 223 11.61 16.41 13.29
CA ASP A 223 11.05 15.77 14.47
C ASP A 223 10.43 14.39 14.17
N ASP A 224 10.17 14.12 12.89
CA ASP A 224 9.55 12.86 12.44
C ASP A 224 10.59 11.76 12.16
N ILE A 225 11.88 12.08 12.18
CA ILE A 225 12.95 11.16 11.82
C ILE A 225 13.88 10.83 12.98
N PRO A 226 14.42 9.60 13.05
CA PRO A 226 15.28 9.16 14.15
C PRO A 226 16.73 9.68 14.07
N VAL A 227 17.10 10.35 12.98
CA VAL A 227 18.47 10.79 12.73
C VAL A 227 18.66 12.24 13.14
N ILE A 228 19.64 12.46 14.01
CA ILE A 228 19.95 13.77 14.59
C ILE A 228 20.83 14.62 13.65
N ASN A 229 21.59 14.01 12.76
CA ASN A 229 22.57 14.72 11.92
C ASN A 229 22.23 14.59 10.42
N VAL A 230 21.31 15.43 9.96
CA VAL A 230 20.93 15.54 8.56
C VAL A 230 21.95 16.43 7.84
N PRO A 231 22.58 15.98 6.73
CA PRO A 231 23.52 16.80 5.98
C PRO A 231 22.88 18.09 5.44
N PRO A 232 23.66 19.19 5.31
CA PRO A 232 23.13 20.51 4.91
C PRO A 232 22.54 20.52 3.48
N ASN A 233 22.93 19.58 2.65
CA ASN A 233 22.40 19.39 1.29
C ASN A 233 21.11 18.54 1.23
N VAL A 234 20.56 18.13 2.38
CA VAL A 234 19.25 17.47 2.50
C VAL A 234 18.23 18.47 3.04
N LYS A 235 17.21 18.75 2.25
CA LYS A 235 16.07 19.59 2.64
C LYS A 235 14.88 18.70 3.00
N LEU A 236 14.40 18.80 4.22
CA LEU A 236 13.13 18.22 4.64
C LEU A 236 11.99 19.20 4.35
N VAL A 237 10.91 18.72 3.77
CA VAL A 237 9.71 19.50 3.44
C VAL A 237 8.52 18.77 4.04
N ASP A 238 7.71 19.49 4.79
CA ASP A 238 6.50 18.94 5.39
C ASP A 238 5.51 18.43 4.31
N SER A 239 4.42 17.85 4.77
CA SER A 239 3.34 17.42 3.88
C SER A 239 2.79 18.60 3.10
N VAL A 240 2.79 18.49 1.78
CA VAL A 240 2.35 19.54 0.85
C VAL A 240 1.07 19.14 0.14
N SER A 241 0.38 20.12 -0.43
CA SER A 241 -0.76 19.88 -1.31
C SER A 241 -0.35 19.13 -2.60
N TYR A 242 -1.34 18.58 -3.30
CA TYR A 242 -1.08 17.85 -4.55
C TYR A 242 -0.46 18.74 -5.64
N ASP A 243 -0.87 20.02 -5.71
CA ASP A 243 -0.35 20.93 -6.72
C ASP A 243 1.08 21.41 -6.38
N GLU A 244 1.38 21.66 -5.11
CA GLU A 244 2.76 21.91 -4.65
C GLU A 244 3.66 20.71 -4.90
N LEU A 245 3.15 19.49 -4.72
CA LEU A 245 3.93 18.28 -5.01
C LEU A 245 4.25 18.16 -6.50
N LYS A 246 3.31 18.47 -7.40
CA LYS A 246 3.57 18.53 -8.84
C LYS A 246 4.67 19.55 -9.18
N ALA A 247 4.59 20.74 -8.58
CA ALA A 247 5.62 21.78 -8.77
C ALA A 247 7.00 21.33 -8.27
N LEU A 248 7.06 20.59 -7.15
CA LEU A 248 8.30 20.00 -6.67
C LEU A 248 8.86 18.95 -7.63
N TYR A 249 8.03 18.03 -8.13
CA TYR A 249 8.45 17.06 -9.15
C TYR A 249 8.96 17.75 -10.42
N ALA A 250 8.31 18.83 -10.83
CA ALA A 250 8.67 19.61 -11.98
C ALA A 250 10.10 20.18 -11.89
N LYS A 251 10.48 20.67 -10.72
CA LYS A 251 11.76 21.34 -10.45
C LYS A 251 12.95 20.41 -10.28
N HIS A 252 12.70 19.14 -9.89
CA HIS A 252 13.78 18.20 -9.60
C HIS A 252 14.14 17.36 -10.84
N GLU A 253 15.43 17.09 -11.01
CA GLU A 253 15.96 16.31 -12.13
C GLU A 253 15.65 14.82 -11.97
N PHE A 254 15.83 14.28 -10.75
CA PHE A 254 15.68 12.86 -10.46
C PHE A 254 14.70 12.59 -9.31
N TYR A 255 13.90 11.52 -9.46
CA TYR A 255 13.13 10.96 -8.37
C TYR A 255 13.81 9.72 -7.80
N LEU A 256 13.99 9.66 -6.48
CA LEU A 256 14.58 8.52 -5.79
C LEU A 256 13.50 7.66 -5.14
N GLN A 257 13.50 6.37 -5.46
CA GLN A 257 12.61 5.37 -4.87
C GLN A 257 13.44 4.24 -4.28
N LEU A 258 13.90 4.41 -3.04
CA LEU A 258 14.77 3.46 -2.34
C LEU A 258 13.99 2.59 -1.33
N SER A 259 12.68 2.45 -1.52
CA SER A 259 11.81 1.67 -0.62
C SER A 259 12.20 0.20 -0.60
N ILE A 260 12.19 -0.39 0.58
CA ILE A 260 12.47 -1.83 0.79
C ILE A 260 11.25 -2.72 0.53
N CYS A 261 10.08 -2.14 0.32
CA CYS A 261 8.84 -2.84 -0.05
C CYS A 261 7.87 -1.91 -0.79
#